data_c54b23b202ad0c3dde1486bed2bdefb8
#
_entry.id   c54b23b202ad0c3dde1486bed2bdefb8
#
_cell.length_a   1.000
_cell.length_b   1.000
_cell.length_c   1.000
_cell.angle_alpha   90.00
_cell.angle_beta   90.00
_cell.angle_gamma   90.00
#
_symmetry.space_group_name_H-M   'P 1'
#
loop_
_entity.id
_entity.type
_entity.pdbx_description
1 polymer ?
#
loop_
_entity_poly.entity_id
_entity_poly.type
_entity_poly.pdbx_seq_one_letter_code
_entity_poly.pdbx_strand_id
1 'polypeptide(L)'
;VGLKVGMTAGLASVLLQTQVFFTALFGFALLRERPGPPLRWGMVLAALGLVCFAMNYVGPGSGVGLAAATTLAGLLLTLCGAAMWASSNIVSRLAQQQSPGFDPLAFVIWASLVPVLPFVALSAVFDPDAARWLQWQTFVDVPLLAWASVAYLGWAATIVGYALWTNLLQRYPANRVAPFSLAVPVVGLTAGWLLLDEGVAPWQWAGIALVVAALACVVLGPKIQAKMASSA
;
A
#
# COMPACT_ATOMS: atom_id res chain seq x y z
N VAL A 1 -8.61 -12.57 -2.18
CA VAL A 1 -8.27 -14.00 -2.37
C VAL A 1 -7.28 -14.44 -1.28
N GLY A 2 -6.15 -13.74 -1.05
CA GLY A 2 -5.16 -14.13 -0.04
C GLY A 2 -5.76 -14.37 1.35
N LEU A 3 -6.68 -13.52 1.80
CA LEU A 3 -7.39 -13.68 3.08
C LEU A 3 -8.28 -14.94 3.13
N LYS A 4 -8.88 -15.35 2.00
CA LYS A 4 -9.71 -16.55 1.91
C LYS A 4 -8.90 -17.85 1.99
N VAL A 5 -7.60 -17.78 1.68
CA VAL A 5 -6.69 -18.94 1.69
C VAL A 5 -5.76 -18.97 2.90
N GLY A 6 -6.16 -18.36 4.00
CA GLY A 6 -5.54 -18.55 5.30
C GLY A 6 -4.58 -17.45 5.77
N MET A 7 -4.63 -16.26 5.17
CA MET A 7 -3.86 -15.12 5.68
C MET A 7 -4.72 -14.23 6.57
N THR A 8 -4.19 -13.78 7.71
CA THR A 8 -4.86 -12.76 8.54
C THR A 8 -4.81 -11.39 7.88
N ALA A 9 -5.86 -10.56 8.08
CA ALA A 9 -5.93 -9.22 7.51
C ALA A 9 -4.75 -8.33 7.96
N GLY A 10 -4.35 -8.44 9.21
CA GLY A 10 -3.23 -7.67 9.75
C GLY A 10 -1.90 -8.04 9.08
N LEU A 11 -1.58 -9.35 8.97
CA LEU A 11 -0.35 -9.79 8.30
C LEU A 11 -0.36 -9.43 6.82
N ALA A 12 -1.50 -9.56 6.12
CA ALA A 12 -1.64 -9.15 4.73
C ALA A 12 -1.38 -7.64 4.56
N SER A 13 -1.90 -6.80 5.46
CA SER A 13 -1.66 -5.35 5.45
C SER A 13 -0.16 -5.02 5.58
N VAL A 14 0.57 -5.69 6.47
CA VAL A 14 2.01 -5.51 6.63
C VAL A 14 2.76 -5.97 5.37
N LEU A 15 2.43 -7.16 4.85
CA LEU A 15 3.09 -7.71 3.66
C LEU A 15 2.84 -6.87 2.40
N LEU A 16 1.68 -6.25 2.26
CA LEU A 16 1.40 -5.32 1.16
C LEU A 16 2.37 -4.12 1.15
N GLN A 17 2.92 -3.72 2.29
CA GLN A 17 3.91 -2.64 2.34
C GLN A 17 5.25 -3.02 1.68
N THR A 18 5.49 -4.30 1.41
CA THR A 18 6.66 -4.72 0.63
C THR A 18 6.65 -4.14 -0.80
N GLN A 19 5.51 -3.59 -1.26
CA GLN A 19 5.41 -2.85 -2.52
C GLN A 19 6.44 -1.71 -2.63
N VAL A 20 6.91 -1.16 -1.52
CA VAL A 20 7.97 -0.12 -1.51
C VAL A 20 9.28 -0.68 -2.08
N PHE A 21 9.64 -1.91 -1.71
CA PHE A 21 10.85 -2.58 -2.20
C PHE A 21 10.72 -2.96 -3.67
N PHE A 22 9.54 -3.47 -4.09
CA PHE A 22 9.26 -3.73 -5.50
C PHE A 22 9.28 -2.44 -6.32
N THR A 23 8.74 -1.33 -5.81
CA THR A 23 8.80 -0.02 -6.49
C THR A 23 10.24 0.44 -6.68
N ALA A 24 11.09 0.30 -5.65
CA ALA A 24 12.51 0.64 -5.76
C ALA A 24 13.24 -0.25 -6.76
N LEU A 25 12.97 -1.56 -6.76
CA LEU A 25 13.52 -2.53 -7.69
C LEU A 25 13.11 -2.23 -9.15
N PHE A 26 11.82 -2.05 -9.39
CA PHE A 26 11.29 -1.74 -10.72
C PHE A 26 11.71 -0.36 -11.19
N GLY A 27 11.77 0.64 -10.30
CA GLY A 27 12.29 1.97 -10.59
C GLY A 27 13.76 1.93 -11.03
N PHE A 28 14.57 1.12 -10.35
CA PHE A 28 15.96 0.89 -10.76
C PHE A 28 16.04 0.18 -12.12
N ALA A 29 15.30 -0.92 -12.30
CA ALA A 29 15.38 -1.75 -13.49
C ALA A 29 14.81 -1.08 -14.76
N LEU A 30 13.65 -0.42 -14.64
CA LEU A 30 12.88 0.09 -15.78
C LEU A 30 13.07 1.60 -16.00
N LEU A 31 13.15 2.38 -14.93
CA LEU A 31 13.28 3.85 -15.01
C LEU A 31 14.71 4.33 -14.81
N ARG A 32 15.66 3.41 -14.55
CA ARG A 32 17.06 3.70 -14.20
C ARG A 32 17.21 4.69 -13.02
N GLU A 33 16.21 4.74 -12.13
CA GLU A 33 16.23 5.52 -10.92
C GLU A 33 17.15 4.87 -9.88
N ARG A 34 18.34 5.45 -9.65
CA ARG A 34 19.30 4.88 -8.69
C ARG A 34 18.97 5.35 -7.26
N PRO A 35 18.77 4.43 -6.31
CA PRO A 35 18.54 4.81 -4.92
C PRO A 35 19.82 5.41 -4.32
N GLY A 36 19.73 6.65 -3.87
CA GLY A 36 20.83 7.30 -3.14
C GLY A 36 21.03 6.69 -1.74
N PRO A 37 22.16 7.01 -1.06
CA PRO A 37 22.46 6.45 0.26
C PRO A 37 21.35 6.63 1.30
N PRO A 38 20.69 7.81 1.45
CA PRO A 38 19.60 7.97 2.41
C PRO A 38 18.42 7.04 2.14
N LEU A 39 18.08 6.83 0.87
CA LEU A 39 16.99 5.91 0.51
C LEU A 39 17.35 4.45 0.83
N ARG A 40 18.59 4.05 0.58
CA ARG A 40 19.06 2.68 0.92
C ARG A 40 18.97 2.41 2.42
N TRP A 41 19.44 3.33 3.26
CA TRP A 41 19.30 3.22 4.71
C TRP A 41 17.83 3.26 5.16
N GLY A 42 17.02 4.15 4.58
CA GLY A 42 15.58 4.16 4.82
C GLY A 42 14.91 2.83 4.49
N MET A 43 15.30 2.17 3.39
CA MET A 43 14.78 0.84 3.03
C MET A 43 15.20 -0.24 4.03
N VAL A 44 16.43 -0.22 4.55
CA VAL A 44 16.86 -1.17 5.60
C VAL A 44 16.03 -0.98 6.86
N LEU A 45 15.86 0.25 7.32
CA LEU A 45 15.02 0.55 8.50
C LEU A 45 13.56 0.15 8.27
N ALA A 46 13.03 0.40 7.08
CA ALA A 46 11.67 -0.02 6.71
C ALA A 46 11.51 -1.55 6.73
N ALA A 47 12.49 -2.29 6.20
CA ALA A 47 12.48 -3.76 6.25
C ALA A 47 12.45 -4.27 7.68
N LEU A 48 13.30 -3.73 8.56
CA LEU A 48 13.31 -4.07 9.99
C LEU A 48 11.96 -3.71 10.65
N GLY A 49 11.38 -2.55 10.33
CA GLY A 49 10.06 -2.15 10.82
C GLY A 49 8.95 -3.11 10.41
N LEU A 50 8.95 -3.55 9.15
CA LEU A 50 7.99 -4.54 8.66
C LEU A 50 8.17 -5.90 9.32
N VAL A 51 9.41 -6.31 9.59
CA VAL A 51 9.68 -7.53 10.39
C VAL A 51 9.09 -7.39 11.79
N CYS A 52 9.28 -6.25 12.48
CA CYS A 52 8.68 -6.00 13.78
C CYS A 52 7.14 -6.07 13.73
N PHE A 53 6.49 -5.49 12.72
CA PHE A 53 5.04 -5.64 12.55
C PHE A 53 4.64 -7.09 12.31
N ALA A 54 5.37 -7.84 11.48
CA ALA A 54 5.09 -9.24 11.21
C ALA A 54 5.24 -10.12 12.48
N MET A 55 6.19 -9.81 13.38
CA MET A 55 6.39 -10.52 14.63
C MET A 55 5.15 -10.47 15.54
N ASN A 56 4.32 -9.45 15.44
CA ASN A 56 3.04 -9.39 16.17
C ASN A 56 2.06 -10.50 15.75
N TYR A 57 2.19 -11.02 14.53
CA TYR A 57 1.28 -12.03 13.96
C TYR A 57 1.87 -13.44 13.97
N VAL A 58 3.19 -13.57 13.99
CA VAL A 58 3.87 -14.88 13.86
C VAL A 58 4.92 -15.13 14.95
N GLY A 59 5.20 -14.12 15.77
CA GLY A 59 6.23 -14.18 16.82
C GLY A 59 5.78 -14.94 18.08
N PRO A 60 6.72 -15.16 19.02
CA PRO A 60 6.40 -15.74 20.34
C PRO A 60 5.36 -14.87 21.05
N GLY A 61 4.29 -15.49 21.52
CA GLY A 61 3.19 -14.80 22.20
C GLY A 61 2.05 -14.30 21.30
N SER A 62 2.12 -14.48 19.98
CA SER A 62 1.03 -14.10 19.07
C SER A 62 -0.26 -14.94 19.24
N GLY A 63 -0.18 -16.08 19.94
CA GLY A 63 -1.29 -17.03 20.07
C GLY A 63 -1.70 -17.72 18.76
N VAL A 64 -1.11 -17.27 17.64
CA VAL A 64 -1.40 -17.77 16.29
C VAL A 64 -0.11 -18.29 15.69
N GLY A 65 0.01 -19.60 15.53
CA GLY A 65 1.14 -20.20 14.83
C GLY A 65 1.20 -19.75 13.35
N LEU A 66 2.40 -19.71 12.78
CA LEU A 66 2.60 -19.32 11.37
C LEU A 66 1.69 -20.13 10.42
N ALA A 67 1.49 -21.41 10.69
CA ALA A 67 0.61 -22.28 9.89
C ALA A 67 -0.88 -21.90 9.96
N ALA A 68 -1.31 -21.28 11.07
CA ALA A 68 -2.68 -20.79 11.24
C ALA A 68 -2.85 -19.35 10.76
N ALA A 69 -1.75 -18.56 10.74
CA ALA A 69 -1.77 -17.16 10.33
C ALA A 69 -1.70 -16.98 8.80
N THR A 70 -1.02 -17.89 8.10
CA THR A 70 -0.82 -17.78 6.66
C THR A 70 -0.55 -19.14 6.01
N THR A 71 -1.02 -19.30 4.78
CA THR A 71 -0.59 -20.38 3.89
C THR A 71 0.40 -19.82 2.85
N LEU A 72 1.19 -20.69 2.25
CA LEU A 72 2.10 -20.31 1.18
C LEU A 72 1.35 -19.64 0.02
N ALA A 73 0.17 -20.12 -0.33
CA ALA A 73 -0.67 -19.52 -1.36
C ALA A 73 -1.12 -18.09 -0.98
N GLY A 74 -1.57 -17.87 0.26
CA GLY A 74 -1.93 -16.55 0.75
C GLY A 74 -0.75 -15.57 0.75
N LEU A 75 0.42 -16.04 1.16
CA LEU A 75 1.67 -15.27 1.12
C LEU A 75 2.02 -14.86 -0.30
N LEU A 76 2.09 -15.81 -1.24
CA LEU A 76 2.45 -15.53 -2.64
C LEU A 76 1.45 -14.59 -3.31
N LEU A 77 0.15 -14.78 -3.09
CA LEU A 77 -0.89 -13.90 -3.64
C LEU A 77 -0.78 -12.48 -3.11
N THR A 78 -0.45 -12.31 -1.84
CA THR A 78 -0.28 -10.97 -1.25
C THR A 78 0.99 -10.29 -1.76
N LEU A 79 2.10 -11.02 -1.90
CA LEU A 79 3.31 -10.49 -2.52
C LEU A 79 3.11 -10.13 -4.00
N CYS A 80 2.35 -10.94 -4.76
CA CYS A 80 1.94 -10.59 -6.12
C CYS A 80 1.11 -9.29 -6.14
N GLY A 81 0.17 -9.13 -5.21
CA GLY A 81 -0.59 -7.89 -5.04
C GLY A 81 0.31 -6.68 -4.77
N ALA A 82 1.31 -6.83 -3.90
CA ALA A 82 2.30 -5.80 -3.61
C ALA A 82 3.15 -5.44 -4.86
N ALA A 83 3.56 -6.44 -5.64
CA ALA A 83 4.29 -6.23 -6.90
C ALA A 83 3.42 -5.55 -7.96
N MET A 84 2.14 -5.91 -8.06
CA MET A 84 1.20 -5.22 -8.97
C MET A 84 0.98 -3.76 -8.56
N TRP A 85 0.89 -3.46 -7.26
CA TRP A 85 0.82 -2.08 -6.78
C TRP A 85 2.09 -1.30 -7.15
N ALA A 86 3.26 -1.89 -6.92
CA ALA A 86 4.53 -1.30 -7.34
C ALA A 86 4.56 -1.04 -8.87
N SER A 87 4.04 -1.97 -9.66
CA SER A 87 3.93 -1.80 -11.12
C SER A 87 3.06 -0.59 -11.50
N SER A 88 1.96 -0.34 -10.79
CA SER A 88 1.11 0.84 -11.03
C SER A 88 1.86 2.16 -10.78
N ASN A 89 2.71 2.22 -9.73
CA ASN A 89 3.57 3.37 -9.49
C ASN A 89 4.55 3.62 -10.66
N ILE A 90 5.12 2.54 -11.22
CA ILE A 90 6.03 2.62 -12.36
C ILE A 90 5.29 3.06 -13.63
N VAL A 91 4.11 2.51 -13.89
CA VAL A 91 3.28 2.90 -15.05
C VAL A 91 2.92 4.39 -14.98
N SER A 92 2.50 4.89 -13.80
CA SER A 92 2.22 6.32 -13.60
C SER A 92 3.45 7.18 -13.87
N ARG A 93 4.63 6.71 -13.47
CA ARG A 93 5.90 7.42 -13.72
C ARG A 93 6.33 7.38 -15.18
N LEU A 94 6.15 6.24 -15.86
CA LEU A 94 6.38 6.12 -17.30
C LEU A 94 5.44 7.02 -18.11
N ALA A 95 4.16 7.06 -17.75
CA ALA A 95 3.20 7.96 -18.37
C ALA A 95 3.65 9.42 -18.28
N GLN A 96 4.21 9.84 -17.13
CA GLN A 96 4.78 11.16 -16.96
C GLN A 96 5.98 11.41 -17.88
N GLN A 97 6.84 10.42 -18.07
CA GLN A 97 8.02 10.57 -18.94
C GLN A 97 7.64 10.65 -20.42
N GLN A 98 6.59 9.92 -20.83
CA GLN A 98 6.13 9.88 -22.22
C GLN A 98 5.16 11.02 -22.58
N SER A 99 4.38 11.48 -21.62
CA SER A 99 3.39 12.54 -21.79
C SER A 99 3.47 13.53 -20.64
N PRO A 100 4.50 14.39 -20.63
CA PRO A 100 4.67 15.37 -19.58
C PRO A 100 3.47 16.31 -19.45
N GLY A 101 2.91 16.44 -18.24
CA GLY A 101 1.81 17.36 -17.98
C GLY A 101 0.41 16.75 -18.18
N PHE A 102 0.26 15.42 -18.28
CA PHE A 102 -1.08 14.80 -18.25
C PHE A 102 -1.80 15.12 -16.94
N ASP A 103 -3.13 15.24 -16.99
CA ASP A 103 -3.95 15.48 -15.79
C ASP A 103 -4.01 14.21 -14.92
N PRO A 104 -3.47 14.25 -13.66
CA PRO A 104 -3.51 13.12 -12.75
C PRO A 104 -4.92 12.64 -12.43
N LEU A 105 -5.89 13.55 -12.31
CA LEU A 105 -7.26 13.20 -12.02
C LEU A 105 -7.90 12.45 -13.19
N ALA A 106 -7.76 12.97 -14.41
CA ALA A 106 -8.24 12.31 -15.61
C ALA A 106 -7.58 10.92 -15.77
N PHE A 107 -6.28 10.82 -15.54
CA PHE A 107 -5.56 9.54 -15.59
C PHE A 107 -6.16 8.50 -14.62
N VAL A 108 -6.40 8.89 -13.35
CA VAL A 108 -6.97 8.00 -12.34
C VAL A 108 -8.40 7.59 -12.69
N ILE A 109 -9.22 8.52 -13.17
CA ILE A 109 -10.62 8.23 -13.57
C ILE A 109 -10.63 7.19 -14.70
N TRP A 110 -9.88 7.43 -15.78
CA TRP A 110 -9.81 6.48 -16.89
C TRP A 110 -9.20 5.13 -16.48
N ALA A 111 -8.14 5.13 -15.69
CA ALA A 111 -7.53 3.91 -15.16
C ALA A 111 -8.48 3.10 -14.28
N SER A 112 -9.36 3.76 -13.52
CA SER A 112 -10.36 3.11 -12.65
C SER A 112 -11.46 2.39 -13.42
N LEU A 113 -11.69 2.73 -14.68
CA LEU A 113 -12.68 2.02 -15.53
C LEU A 113 -12.15 0.68 -16.05
N VAL A 114 -10.83 0.55 -16.23
CA VAL A 114 -10.22 -0.67 -16.79
C VAL A 114 -10.53 -1.94 -15.98
N PRO A 115 -10.44 -1.95 -14.63
CA PRO A 115 -10.70 -3.16 -13.84
C PRO A 115 -12.20 -3.48 -13.69
N VAL A 116 -13.12 -2.61 -14.07
CA VAL A 116 -14.57 -2.83 -13.87
C VAL A 116 -15.03 -4.10 -14.59
N LEU A 117 -14.74 -4.21 -15.89
CA LEU A 117 -15.14 -5.40 -16.67
C LEU A 117 -14.51 -6.70 -16.18
N PRO A 118 -13.17 -6.78 -15.93
CA PRO A 118 -12.56 -7.96 -15.32
C PRO A 118 -13.17 -8.34 -13.97
N PHE A 119 -13.45 -7.37 -13.09
CA PHE A 119 -14.04 -7.67 -11.79
C PHE A 119 -15.48 -8.14 -11.89
N VAL A 120 -16.29 -7.57 -12.79
CA VAL A 120 -17.65 -8.06 -13.06
C VAL A 120 -17.60 -9.50 -13.58
N ALA A 121 -16.71 -9.79 -14.53
CA ALA A 121 -16.55 -11.14 -15.05
C ALA A 121 -16.08 -12.13 -13.97
N LEU A 122 -15.10 -11.74 -13.14
CA LEU A 122 -14.65 -12.57 -12.01
C LEU A 122 -15.76 -12.79 -10.98
N SER A 123 -16.56 -11.76 -10.66
CA SER A 123 -17.71 -11.93 -9.77
C SER A 123 -18.72 -12.89 -10.35
N ALA A 124 -19.08 -12.75 -11.64
CA ALA A 124 -20.03 -13.65 -12.29
C ALA A 124 -19.57 -15.14 -12.31
N VAL A 125 -18.24 -15.37 -12.35
CA VAL A 125 -17.68 -16.74 -12.39
C VAL A 125 -17.48 -17.33 -10.99
N PHE A 126 -17.01 -16.52 -10.03
CA PHE A 126 -16.53 -17.01 -8.73
C PHE A 126 -17.46 -16.69 -7.55
N ASP A 127 -18.47 -15.82 -7.72
CA ASP A 127 -19.46 -15.52 -6.68
C ASP A 127 -20.76 -16.31 -6.98
N PRO A 128 -21.10 -17.33 -6.18
CA PRO A 128 -22.34 -18.09 -6.36
C PRO A 128 -23.60 -17.24 -6.30
N ASP A 129 -23.52 -16.12 -5.58
CA ASP A 129 -24.64 -15.20 -5.37
C ASP A 129 -24.60 -13.98 -6.29
N ALA A 130 -23.76 -13.98 -7.32
CA ALA A 130 -23.62 -12.82 -8.22
C ALA A 130 -24.94 -12.36 -8.84
N ALA A 131 -25.84 -13.32 -9.15
CA ALA A 131 -27.14 -13.03 -9.74
C ALA A 131 -28.07 -12.17 -8.85
N ARG A 132 -27.86 -12.17 -7.53
CA ARG A 132 -28.66 -11.32 -6.60
C ARG A 132 -28.49 -9.85 -6.88
N TRP A 133 -27.34 -9.42 -7.39
CA TRP A 133 -27.06 -8.02 -7.73
C TRP A 133 -27.81 -7.54 -8.97
N LEU A 134 -28.48 -8.42 -9.71
CA LEU A 134 -29.42 -8.06 -10.79
C LEU A 134 -30.84 -7.73 -10.26
N GLN A 135 -31.09 -7.98 -8.97
CA GLN A 135 -32.39 -7.73 -8.34
C GLN A 135 -32.38 -6.36 -7.66
N TRP A 136 -33.36 -5.52 -7.99
CA TRP A 136 -33.48 -4.18 -7.38
C TRP A 136 -33.60 -4.22 -5.86
N GLN A 137 -34.29 -5.23 -5.32
CA GLN A 137 -34.48 -5.40 -3.88
C GLN A 137 -33.15 -5.50 -3.14
N THR A 138 -32.14 -6.16 -3.70
CA THR A 138 -30.79 -6.28 -3.10
C THR A 138 -30.17 -4.90 -2.84
N PHE A 139 -30.37 -3.94 -3.73
CA PHE A 139 -29.84 -2.57 -3.54
C PHE A 139 -30.62 -1.79 -2.47
N VAL A 140 -31.92 -2.02 -2.35
CA VAL A 140 -32.79 -1.38 -1.34
C VAL A 140 -32.46 -1.90 0.06
N ASP A 141 -32.14 -3.18 0.17
CA ASP A 141 -31.84 -3.84 1.45
C ASP A 141 -30.42 -3.50 1.99
N VAL A 142 -29.56 -2.89 1.18
CA VAL A 142 -28.22 -2.46 1.63
C VAL A 142 -28.34 -1.26 2.57
N PRO A 143 -27.77 -1.34 3.80
CA PRO A 143 -27.81 -0.23 4.74
C PRO A 143 -27.15 1.04 4.20
N LEU A 144 -27.68 2.21 4.55
CA LEU A 144 -27.12 3.51 4.13
C LEU A 144 -25.64 3.65 4.51
N LEU A 145 -25.24 3.12 5.67
CA LEU A 145 -23.83 3.14 6.09
C LEU A 145 -22.92 2.38 5.13
N ALA A 146 -23.39 1.27 4.54
CA ALA A 146 -22.62 0.53 3.53
C ALA A 146 -22.47 1.35 2.25
N TRP A 147 -23.55 2.03 1.80
CA TRP A 147 -23.47 2.95 0.67
C TRP A 147 -22.52 4.12 0.92
N ALA A 148 -22.58 4.73 2.12
CA ALA A 148 -21.66 5.80 2.52
C ALA A 148 -20.21 5.32 2.53
N SER A 149 -19.95 4.09 3.00
CA SER A 149 -18.62 3.47 3.00
C SER A 149 -18.09 3.24 1.57
N VAL A 150 -18.93 2.73 0.67
CA VAL A 150 -18.58 2.55 -0.74
C VAL A 150 -18.31 3.91 -1.42
N ALA A 151 -19.15 4.90 -1.16
CA ALA A 151 -18.94 6.26 -1.68
C ALA A 151 -17.63 6.86 -1.17
N TYR A 152 -17.32 6.73 0.12
CA TYR A 152 -16.04 7.18 0.70
C TYR A 152 -14.85 6.48 0.02
N LEU A 153 -14.90 5.16 -0.11
CA LEU A 153 -13.82 4.38 -0.73
C LEU A 153 -13.64 4.73 -2.21
N GLY A 154 -14.74 4.89 -2.96
CA GLY A 154 -14.70 5.21 -4.38
C GLY A 154 -14.22 6.64 -4.65
N TRP A 155 -14.77 7.62 -3.94
CA TRP A 155 -14.49 9.03 -4.21
C TRP A 155 -13.30 9.56 -3.43
N ALA A 156 -13.34 9.51 -2.10
CA ALA A 156 -12.29 10.12 -1.28
C ALA A 156 -11.00 9.30 -1.32
N ALA A 157 -11.07 8.02 -1.03
CA ALA A 157 -9.87 7.19 -0.94
C ALA A 157 -9.30 6.86 -2.32
N THR A 158 -10.15 6.53 -3.31
CA THR A 158 -9.66 6.16 -4.65
C THR A 158 -9.41 7.39 -5.51
N ILE A 159 -10.44 8.14 -5.88
CA ILE A 159 -10.27 9.22 -6.87
C ILE A 159 -9.37 10.32 -6.32
N VAL A 160 -9.70 10.90 -5.16
CA VAL A 160 -8.90 12.00 -4.60
C VAL A 160 -7.53 11.50 -4.15
N GLY A 161 -7.48 10.40 -3.41
CA GLY A 161 -6.23 9.84 -2.87
C GLY A 161 -5.25 9.46 -3.98
N TYR A 162 -5.69 8.72 -5.00
CA TYR A 162 -4.81 8.33 -6.11
C TYR A 162 -4.49 9.49 -7.06
N ALA A 163 -5.38 10.48 -7.23
CA ALA A 163 -5.04 11.69 -8.00
C ALA A 163 -3.89 12.46 -7.33
N LEU A 164 -3.93 12.62 -6.00
CA LEU A 164 -2.84 13.22 -5.22
C LEU A 164 -1.55 12.39 -5.33
N TRP A 165 -1.66 11.07 -5.21
CA TRP A 165 -0.53 10.14 -5.35
C TRP A 165 0.10 10.21 -6.74
N THR A 166 -0.70 10.20 -7.80
CA THR A 166 -0.25 10.33 -9.18
C THR A 166 0.42 11.68 -9.42
N ASN A 167 -0.12 12.76 -8.85
CA ASN A 167 0.52 14.09 -8.90
C ASN A 167 1.91 14.08 -8.25
N LEU A 168 2.09 13.36 -7.14
CA LEU A 168 3.42 13.21 -6.53
C LEU A 168 4.36 12.41 -7.43
N LEU A 169 3.89 11.33 -8.06
CA LEU A 169 4.67 10.53 -9.01
C LEU A 169 5.03 11.29 -10.29
N GLN A 170 4.24 12.31 -10.67
CA GLN A 170 4.63 13.22 -11.76
C GLN A 170 5.85 14.07 -11.39
N ARG A 171 5.88 14.57 -10.17
CA ARG A 171 6.88 15.54 -9.71
C ARG A 171 8.15 14.89 -9.19
N TYR A 172 8.06 13.69 -8.62
CA TYR A 172 9.15 13.02 -7.92
C TYR A 172 9.38 11.60 -8.42
N PRO A 173 10.62 11.07 -8.36
CA PRO A 173 10.91 9.68 -8.66
C PRO A 173 10.07 8.71 -7.80
N ALA A 174 9.65 7.59 -8.39
CA ALA A 174 8.78 6.61 -7.72
C ALA A 174 9.43 6.05 -6.45
N ASN A 175 10.74 5.84 -6.46
CA ASN A 175 11.50 5.36 -5.29
C ASN A 175 11.57 6.36 -4.12
N ARG A 176 11.23 7.63 -4.33
CA ARG A 176 11.09 8.64 -3.27
C ARG A 176 9.65 8.76 -2.77
N VAL A 177 8.67 8.50 -3.62
CA VAL A 177 7.25 8.61 -3.27
C VAL A 177 6.77 7.34 -2.55
N ALA A 178 7.11 6.15 -3.06
CA ALA A 178 6.64 4.89 -2.52
C ALA A 178 6.89 4.69 -1.00
N PRO A 179 8.03 5.09 -0.40
CA PRO A 179 8.24 4.94 1.04
C PRO A 179 7.21 5.64 1.92
N PHE A 180 6.51 6.68 1.43
CA PHE A 180 5.46 7.33 2.22
C PHE A 180 4.26 6.42 2.50
N SER A 181 4.04 5.38 1.70
CA SER A 181 3.00 4.39 1.98
C SER A 181 3.27 3.58 3.25
N LEU A 182 4.53 3.53 3.73
CA LEU A 182 4.88 2.93 5.03
C LEU A 182 4.23 3.67 6.21
N ALA A 183 3.76 4.90 6.02
CA ALA A 183 2.96 5.59 7.03
C ALA A 183 1.58 4.94 7.25
N VAL A 184 1.07 4.16 6.29
CA VAL A 184 -0.26 3.53 6.37
C VAL A 184 -0.42 2.67 7.64
N PRO A 185 0.45 1.69 7.95
CA PRO A 185 0.33 0.92 9.19
C PRO A 185 0.53 1.79 10.44
N VAL A 186 1.36 2.82 10.39
CA VAL A 186 1.55 3.75 11.51
C VAL A 186 0.25 4.52 11.79
N VAL A 187 -0.36 5.09 10.75
CA VAL A 187 -1.65 5.81 10.87
C VAL A 187 -2.75 4.86 11.31
N GLY A 188 -2.83 3.65 10.74
CA GLY A 188 -3.84 2.65 11.11
C GLY A 188 -3.76 2.24 12.58
N LEU A 189 -2.55 1.91 13.06
CA LEU A 189 -2.34 1.53 14.47
C LEU A 189 -2.60 2.70 15.43
N THR A 190 -2.19 3.92 15.07
CA THR A 190 -2.44 5.11 15.89
C THR A 190 -3.93 5.41 15.96
N ALA A 191 -4.65 5.30 14.86
CA ALA A 191 -6.09 5.48 14.82
C ALA A 191 -6.83 4.38 15.63
N GLY A 192 -6.42 3.11 15.52
CA GLY A 192 -6.96 2.01 16.32
C GLY A 192 -6.78 2.26 17.83
N TRP A 193 -5.59 2.70 18.22
CA TRP A 193 -5.30 3.03 19.62
C TRP A 193 -6.10 4.24 20.13
N LEU A 194 -6.19 5.34 19.36
CA LEU A 194 -6.84 6.58 19.79
C LEU A 194 -8.37 6.53 19.71
N LEU A 195 -8.92 5.85 18.69
CA LEU A 195 -10.36 5.90 18.39
C LEU A 195 -11.11 4.64 18.81
N LEU A 196 -10.42 3.50 18.88
CA LEU A 196 -11.02 2.20 19.18
C LEU A 196 -10.52 1.59 20.49
N ASP A 197 -9.63 2.32 21.21
CA ASP A 197 -9.00 1.87 22.46
C ASP A 197 -8.27 0.51 22.31
N GLU A 198 -7.74 0.24 21.10
CA GLU A 198 -7.00 -0.98 20.82
C GLU A 198 -5.60 -0.94 21.44
N GLY A 199 -5.21 -2.01 22.13
CA GLY A 199 -3.85 -2.11 22.69
C GLY A 199 -2.80 -2.27 21.59
N VAL A 200 -1.72 -1.47 21.64
CA VAL A 200 -0.59 -1.57 20.74
C VAL A 200 0.49 -2.46 21.36
N ALA A 201 0.81 -3.58 20.71
CA ALA A 201 1.81 -4.52 21.17
C ALA A 201 3.25 -3.94 21.10
N PRO A 202 4.20 -4.42 21.94
CA PRO A 202 5.59 -3.93 21.93
C PRO A 202 6.26 -3.98 20.56
N TRP A 203 6.04 -5.05 19.79
CA TRP A 203 6.55 -5.20 18.43
C TRP A 203 6.01 -4.15 17.46
N GLN A 204 4.75 -3.73 17.64
CA GLN A 204 4.15 -2.68 16.84
C GLN A 204 4.76 -1.32 17.16
N TRP A 205 5.04 -1.01 18.42
CA TRP A 205 5.77 0.21 18.81
C TRP A 205 7.19 0.24 18.21
N ALA A 206 7.92 -0.86 18.27
CA ALA A 206 9.24 -0.98 17.63
C ALA A 206 9.13 -0.76 16.11
N GLY A 207 8.12 -1.38 15.46
CA GLY A 207 7.84 -1.20 14.03
C GLY A 207 7.53 0.25 13.67
N ILE A 208 6.67 0.94 14.45
CA ILE A 208 6.37 2.37 14.28
C ILE A 208 7.65 3.21 14.34
N ALA A 209 8.47 3.03 15.37
CA ALA A 209 9.72 3.78 15.54
C ALA A 209 10.67 3.60 14.35
N LEU A 210 10.85 2.36 13.88
CA LEU A 210 11.70 2.06 12.72
C LEU A 210 11.16 2.64 11.41
N VAL A 211 9.85 2.58 11.19
CA VAL A 211 9.22 3.16 9.99
C VAL A 211 9.32 4.69 10.01
N VAL A 212 9.09 5.34 11.15
CA VAL A 212 9.27 6.79 11.29
C VAL A 212 10.73 7.18 11.03
N ALA A 213 11.70 6.42 11.56
CA ALA A 213 13.11 6.63 11.28
C ALA A 213 13.43 6.44 9.78
N ALA A 214 12.84 5.42 9.13
CA ALA A 214 12.97 5.19 7.69
C ALA A 214 12.46 6.39 6.87
N LEU A 215 11.28 6.90 7.20
CA LEU A 215 10.71 8.08 6.54
C LEU A 215 11.57 9.32 6.78
N ALA A 216 12.08 9.51 7.98
CA ALA A 216 13.01 10.60 8.30
C ALA A 216 14.29 10.51 7.44
N CYS A 217 14.87 9.33 7.27
CA CYS A 217 16.02 9.12 6.38
C CYS A 217 15.70 9.50 4.92
N VAL A 218 14.53 9.12 4.41
CA VAL A 218 14.13 9.39 3.03
C VAL A 218 13.87 10.89 2.80
N VAL A 219 13.23 11.56 3.77
CA VAL A 219 12.82 12.98 3.65
C VAL A 219 13.96 13.94 3.96
N LEU A 220 14.67 13.69 5.07
CA LEU A 220 15.71 14.61 5.58
C LEU A 220 17.10 14.31 5.01
N GLY A 221 17.39 13.05 4.71
CA GLY A 221 18.70 12.61 4.26
C GLY A 221 19.24 13.37 3.06
N PRO A 222 18.48 13.59 1.98
CA PRO A 222 18.95 14.39 0.84
C PRO A 222 19.23 15.85 1.19
N LYS A 223 18.45 16.43 2.11
CA LYS A 223 18.66 17.81 2.57
C LYS A 223 19.94 17.95 3.40
N ILE A 224 20.20 16.98 4.26
CA ILE A 224 21.42 16.93 5.08
C ILE A 224 22.64 16.77 4.18
N GLN A 225 22.60 15.84 3.21
CA GLN A 225 23.70 15.66 2.25
C GLN A 225 23.98 16.92 1.43
N ALA A 226 22.94 17.59 0.93
CA ALA A 226 23.10 18.83 0.18
C ALA A 226 23.77 19.93 1.03
N LYS A 227 23.37 20.06 2.30
CA LYS A 227 23.96 21.03 3.23
C LYS A 227 25.42 20.73 3.55
N MET A 228 25.76 19.46 3.74
CA MET A 228 27.15 19.04 3.98
C MET A 228 28.05 19.30 2.76
N ALA A 229 27.54 19.07 1.55
CA ALA A 229 28.26 19.33 0.32
C ALA A 229 28.46 20.84 0.02
N SER A 230 27.60 21.71 0.54
CA SER A 230 27.75 23.16 0.40
C SER A 230 28.66 23.81 1.46
N SER A 231 29.03 23.06 2.50
CA SER A 231 29.90 23.51 3.60
C SER A 231 31.32 22.97 3.52
N ALA A 232 31.59 22.11 2.53
CA ALA A 232 32.93 21.55 2.21
C ALA A 232 33.48 22.19 0.93
#